data_9d77118e5b06b4ee1e1022cf684b7b44
#
_entry.id   9d77118e5b06b4ee1e1022cf684b7b44
#
_cell.length_a   1.000
_cell.length_b   1.000
_cell.length_c   1.000
_cell.angle_alpha   90.00
_cell.angle_beta   90.00
_cell.angle_gamma   90.00
#
_symmetry.space_group_name_H-M   'P 1'
#
loop_
_entity.id
_entity.type
_entity.pdbx_description
1 polymer ?
#
loop_
_entity_poly.entity_id
_entity_poly.type
_entity_poly.pdbx_seq_one_letter_code
_entity_poly.pdbx_strand_id
1 'polypeptide(L)'
;AQSLYESGFITYMRTDSTALSSQAIKAARQQAKELYGAEAVAEKPRIYGTTSKGAQEAHEAIRPAGDHFRTPAQVASVLNRQQLALYDLIWKRTVASQMADALGFTATIRVRTDVEVEGQPHAVLSSASGTVITSPGFRLAYQEGQDKGRYDAETTDAEKTLPQVSEGELALLEEAQAQGHQTQPPGRYTEATLVKTMEELGIGRPSTYAATIQTIGDRGYVTHRGQYLVPTWLAFSVTRLMEENLSNLVDYDFTASMENDLDQIAAGSEDRHEFLSTFYFGADGKGDADGLKFQVESLGDDIDARAVNSIDMGNGVTLRVGRYGPYLEKADGTRANVPPEVAPDELTEEKITELFALAADDGRELGIDPASGHMLVAKNGRYGPYVTEILPEETEEAEASEDGKPAKKTRTKAAAKPRTA
;
A
#
# COMPACT_ATOMS: atom_id res chain seq x y z
N ALA A 1 -10.56 15.82 6.40
CA ALA A 1 -10.22 17.13 5.80
C ALA A 1 -11.47 17.93 5.44
N GLN A 2 -12.38 17.41 4.60
CA GLN A 2 -13.56 18.15 4.11
C GLN A 2 -14.39 18.77 5.23
N SER A 3 -14.73 18.01 6.25
CA SER A 3 -15.50 18.47 7.40
C SER A 3 -14.78 19.61 8.18
N LEU A 4 -13.44 19.58 8.28
CA LEU A 4 -12.67 20.67 8.88
C LEU A 4 -12.75 21.95 8.05
N TYR A 5 -12.71 21.84 6.73
CA TYR A 5 -12.86 22.96 5.83
C TYR A 5 -14.29 23.56 5.90
N GLU A 6 -15.31 22.73 5.74
CA GLU A 6 -16.72 23.16 5.78
C GLU A 6 -17.11 23.81 7.12
N SER A 7 -16.47 23.38 8.22
CA SER A 7 -16.65 23.96 9.55
C SER A 7 -15.72 25.14 9.84
N GLY A 8 -14.95 25.62 8.87
CA GLY A 8 -14.09 26.81 9.00
C GLY A 8 -12.89 26.63 9.92
N PHE A 9 -12.34 25.42 10.03
CA PHE A 9 -11.12 25.16 10.81
C PHE A 9 -9.85 25.24 9.97
N ILE A 10 -9.92 24.89 8.68
CA ILE A 10 -8.79 24.92 7.75
C ILE A 10 -9.18 25.59 6.44
N THR A 11 -8.19 25.94 5.61
CA THR A 11 -8.37 26.38 4.22
C THR A 11 -8.82 25.23 3.34
N TYR A 12 -9.09 25.49 2.06
CA TYR A 12 -9.55 24.47 1.10
C TYR A 12 -8.57 23.28 1.02
N MET A 13 -9.09 22.07 1.13
CA MET A 13 -8.30 20.86 1.34
C MET A 13 -7.86 20.13 0.05
N ARG A 14 -8.44 20.48 -1.10
CA ARG A 14 -8.07 19.87 -2.39
C ARG A 14 -7.12 20.80 -3.14
N THR A 15 -5.87 20.82 -2.71
CA THR A 15 -4.82 21.67 -3.30
C THR A 15 -3.47 20.98 -3.19
N ASP A 16 -2.62 21.23 -4.15
CA ASP A 16 -1.20 20.89 -4.20
C ASP A 16 -0.31 22.12 -3.92
N SER A 17 -0.94 23.28 -3.70
CA SER A 17 -0.23 24.53 -3.40
C SER A 17 0.45 24.46 -2.03
N THR A 18 1.72 24.88 -2.01
CA THR A 18 2.49 25.12 -0.77
C THR A 18 2.58 26.61 -0.42
N ALA A 19 1.95 27.48 -1.22
CA ALA A 19 1.98 28.92 -1.02
C ALA A 19 1.12 29.35 0.17
N LEU A 20 1.64 30.24 1.00
CA LEU A 20 0.91 30.88 2.09
C LEU A 20 0.69 32.37 1.77
N SER A 21 -0.49 32.88 2.05
CA SER A 21 -0.77 34.33 1.98
C SER A 21 0.09 35.10 2.99
N SER A 22 0.31 36.38 2.73
CA SER A 22 1.04 37.26 3.64
C SER A 22 0.39 37.33 5.04
N GLN A 23 -0.93 37.16 5.10
CA GLN A 23 -1.69 37.13 6.34
C GLN A 23 -1.42 35.83 7.12
N ALA A 24 -1.42 34.68 6.45
CA ALA A 24 -1.10 33.41 7.02
C ALA A 24 0.34 33.33 7.54
N ILE A 25 1.30 33.87 6.78
CA ILE A 25 2.70 33.98 7.20
C ILE A 25 2.82 34.79 8.48
N LYS A 26 2.13 35.94 8.59
CA LYS A 26 2.13 36.75 9.82
C LYS A 26 1.54 35.99 11.00
N ALA A 27 0.40 35.31 10.80
CA ALA A 27 -0.27 34.51 11.82
C ALA A 27 0.62 33.37 12.33
N ALA A 28 1.24 32.59 11.43
CA ALA A 28 2.15 31.51 11.79
C ALA A 28 3.37 32.01 12.58
N ARG A 29 3.99 33.11 12.12
CA ARG A 29 5.14 33.72 12.81
C ARG A 29 4.78 34.26 14.19
N GLN A 30 3.61 34.89 14.32
CA GLN A 30 3.12 35.36 15.62
C GLN A 30 2.89 34.21 16.59
N GLN A 31 2.24 33.15 16.13
CA GLN A 31 2.01 31.93 16.92
C GLN A 31 3.31 31.28 17.34
N ALA A 32 4.29 31.14 16.43
CA ALA A 32 5.59 30.58 16.72
C ALA A 32 6.32 31.41 17.81
N LYS A 33 6.26 32.74 17.71
CA LYS A 33 6.84 33.67 18.70
C LYS A 33 6.19 33.52 20.07
N GLU A 34 4.87 33.44 20.13
CA GLU A 34 4.10 33.33 21.37
C GLU A 34 4.36 32.02 22.13
N LEU A 35 4.50 30.93 21.41
CA LEU A 35 4.61 29.58 22.01
C LEU A 35 6.07 29.14 22.24
N TYR A 36 6.99 29.53 21.36
CA TYR A 36 8.36 29.01 21.34
C TYR A 36 9.45 30.08 21.51
N GLY A 37 9.06 31.37 21.60
CA GLY A 37 10.00 32.47 21.74
C GLY A 37 10.39 33.13 20.40
N ALA A 38 10.97 34.31 20.48
CA ALA A 38 11.34 35.10 19.30
C ALA A 38 12.47 34.42 18.50
N GLU A 39 13.37 33.75 19.18
CA GLU A 39 14.51 33.04 18.61
C GLU A 39 14.10 31.80 17.80
N ALA A 40 12.92 31.27 18.07
CA ALA A 40 12.37 30.12 17.31
C ALA A 40 11.77 30.54 15.95
N VAL A 41 11.62 31.83 15.68
CA VAL A 41 11.05 32.34 14.44
C VAL A 41 12.16 32.60 13.43
N ALA A 42 11.99 32.17 12.17
CA ALA A 42 12.96 32.46 11.11
C ALA A 42 13.19 33.97 10.97
N GLU A 43 14.43 34.41 10.74
CA GLU A 43 14.79 35.83 10.62
C GLU A 43 13.92 36.55 9.57
N LYS A 44 13.76 35.91 8.41
CA LYS A 44 12.91 36.41 7.33
C LYS A 44 11.69 35.51 7.13
N PRO A 45 10.56 36.04 6.66
CA PRO A 45 9.43 35.21 6.26
C PRO A 45 9.87 34.18 5.20
N ARG A 46 9.49 32.93 5.38
CA ARG A 46 9.73 31.88 4.40
C ARG A 46 8.59 31.84 3.39
N ILE A 47 8.95 31.89 2.14
CA ILE A 47 8.02 31.85 1.01
C ILE A 47 8.27 30.56 0.24
N TYR A 48 7.21 29.76 0.12
CA TYR A 48 7.22 28.52 -0.65
C TYR A 48 6.45 28.78 -1.95
N GLY A 49 7.00 28.34 -3.07
CA GLY A 49 6.33 28.37 -4.37
C GLY A 49 5.69 27.02 -4.65
N THR A 50 4.67 27.03 -5.51
CA THR A 50 4.11 25.78 -6.04
C THR A 50 5.08 25.22 -7.08
N THR A 51 5.50 23.97 -6.91
CA THR A 51 6.46 23.28 -7.78
C THR A 51 5.82 22.25 -8.70
N SER A 52 4.54 21.89 -8.48
CA SER A 52 3.84 20.90 -9.29
C SER A 52 3.50 21.45 -10.68
N LYS A 53 3.83 20.68 -11.72
CA LYS A 53 3.32 20.93 -13.08
C LYS A 53 1.81 20.67 -13.05
N GLY A 54 1.00 21.67 -13.47
CA GLY A 54 -0.46 21.55 -13.44
C GLY A 54 -1.10 21.98 -12.12
N ALA A 55 -0.37 22.72 -11.26
CA ALA A 55 -0.96 23.35 -10.09
C ALA A 55 -2.15 24.22 -10.51
N GLN A 56 -3.32 23.95 -9.93
CA GLN A 56 -4.48 24.81 -10.10
C GLN A 56 -4.13 26.18 -9.50
N GLU A 57 -3.91 27.16 -10.36
CA GLU A 57 -3.54 28.51 -9.98
C GLU A 57 -4.53 29.08 -8.95
N ALA A 58 -4.02 29.83 -8.00
CA ALA A 58 -4.74 30.60 -6.98
C ALA A 58 -5.18 29.86 -5.70
N HIS A 59 -4.84 28.60 -5.48
CA HIS A 59 -5.09 27.99 -4.16
C HIS A 59 -3.96 28.33 -3.18
N GLU A 60 -4.33 28.52 -1.92
CA GLU A 60 -3.41 28.58 -0.80
C GLU A 60 -3.14 27.18 -0.26
N ALA A 61 -2.01 26.99 0.42
CA ALA A 61 -1.71 25.75 1.13
C ALA A 61 -2.80 25.42 2.16
N ILE A 62 -2.93 24.13 2.49
CA ILE A 62 -3.79 23.69 3.59
C ILE A 62 -3.18 24.19 4.90
N ARG A 63 -3.91 25.05 5.61
CA ARG A 63 -3.49 25.66 6.87
C ARG A 63 -4.68 25.89 7.79
N PRO A 64 -4.46 26.20 9.09
CA PRO A 64 -5.52 26.69 9.96
C PRO A 64 -6.18 27.95 9.37
N ALA A 65 -7.51 28.02 9.44
CA ALA A 65 -8.27 29.15 8.88
C ALA A 65 -8.12 30.42 9.75
N GLY A 66 -8.34 31.57 9.11
CA GLY A 66 -8.29 32.88 9.78
C GLY A 66 -6.90 33.51 9.81
N ASP A 67 -6.80 34.60 10.52
CA ASP A 67 -5.62 35.45 10.74
C ASP A 67 -5.00 35.26 12.13
N HIS A 68 -5.69 34.55 13.01
CA HIS A 68 -5.22 34.05 14.30
C HIS A 68 -5.51 32.55 14.38
N PHE A 69 -4.47 31.75 14.40
CA PHE A 69 -4.65 30.31 14.40
C PHE A 69 -5.07 29.83 15.79
N ARG A 70 -6.19 29.13 15.86
CA ARG A 70 -6.57 28.43 17.08
C ARG A 70 -5.59 27.30 17.34
N THR A 71 -5.08 27.19 18.57
CA THR A 71 -4.22 26.04 18.92
C THR A 71 -5.01 24.73 18.95
N PRO A 72 -4.38 23.57 18.78
CA PRO A 72 -5.05 22.28 18.92
C PRO A 72 -5.81 22.12 20.24
N ALA A 73 -5.26 22.66 21.34
CA ALA A 73 -5.92 22.66 22.66
C ALA A 73 -7.23 23.45 22.66
N GLN A 74 -7.28 24.58 21.96
CA GLN A 74 -8.48 25.43 21.88
C GLN A 74 -9.63 24.82 21.08
N VAL A 75 -9.33 23.90 20.17
CA VAL A 75 -10.33 23.22 19.33
C VAL A 75 -10.66 21.80 19.80
N ALA A 76 -9.94 21.28 20.78
CA ALA A 76 -10.06 19.89 21.24
C ALA A 76 -11.47 19.53 21.73
N SER A 77 -12.22 20.52 22.29
CA SER A 77 -13.58 20.25 22.79
C SER A 77 -14.66 20.18 21.71
N VAL A 78 -14.37 20.65 20.49
CA VAL A 78 -15.34 20.74 19.38
C VAL A 78 -15.02 19.80 18.22
N LEU A 79 -13.81 19.24 18.17
CA LEU A 79 -13.38 18.30 17.14
C LEU A 79 -13.39 16.86 17.68
N ASN A 80 -13.78 15.91 16.83
CA ASN A 80 -13.61 14.50 17.17
C ASN A 80 -12.11 14.10 17.08
N ARG A 81 -11.77 12.91 17.55
CA ARG A 81 -10.38 12.43 17.63
C ARG A 81 -9.63 12.50 16.29
N GLN A 82 -10.27 12.09 15.19
CA GLN A 82 -9.64 12.09 13.87
C GLN A 82 -9.48 13.51 13.32
N GLN A 83 -10.49 14.35 13.49
CA GLN A 83 -10.45 15.76 13.09
C GLN A 83 -9.36 16.50 13.87
N LEU A 84 -9.25 16.25 15.17
CA LEU A 84 -8.24 16.89 16.03
C LEU A 84 -6.83 16.46 15.62
N ALA A 85 -6.61 15.18 15.37
CA ALA A 85 -5.30 14.68 14.93
C ALA A 85 -4.87 15.32 13.61
N LEU A 86 -5.78 15.41 12.63
CA LEU A 86 -5.49 16.07 11.35
C LEU A 86 -5.28 17.58 11.51
N TYR A 87 -6.09 18.24 12.33
CA TYR A 87 -5.92 19.67 12.61
C TYR A 87 -4.58 19.97 13.29
N ASP A 88 -4.18 19.14 14.27
CA ASP A 88 -2.91 19.26 14.99
C ASP A 88 -1.72 19.13 14.00
N LEU A 89 -1.78 18.16 13.10
CA LEU A 89 -0.76 17.99 12.06
C LEU A 89 -0.66 19.24 11.16
N ILE A 90 -1.80 19.72 10.64
CA ILE A 90 -1.85 20.90 9.77
C ILE A 90 -1.33 22.14 10.51
N TRP A 91 -1.76 22.32 11.75
CA TRP A 91 -1.33 23.44 12.58
C TRP A 91 0.19 23.40 12.83
N LYS A 92 0.72 22.27 13.25
CA LYS A 92 2.15 22.07 13.50
C LYS A 92 3.00 22.34 12.27
N ARG A 93 2.63 21.78 11.12
CA ARG A 93 3.35 22.02 9.86
C ARG A 93 3.32 23.47 9.44
N THR A 94 2.16 24.12 9.56
CA THR A 94 2.02 25.53 9.20
C THR A 94 2.89 26.43 10.09
N VAL A 95 2.88 26.22 11.40
CA VAL A 95 3.70 27.01 12.35
C VAL A 95 5.18 26.72 12.10
N ALA A 96 5.58 25.44 12.03
CA ALA A 96 6.95 25.01 11.78
C ALA A 96 7.53 25.59 10.49
N SER A 97 6.69 25.75 9.44
CA SER A 97 7.11 26.30 8.16
C SER A 97 7.70 27.71 8.25
N GLN A 98 7.37 28.46 9.30
CA GLN A 98 7.84 29.84 9.54
C GLN A 98 8.85 29.95 10.68
N MET A 99 9.28 28.80 11.26
CA MET A 99 10.27 28.77 12.34
C MET A 99 11.70 28.72 11.81
N ALA A 100 12.65 28.97 12.70
CA ALA A 100 14.08 28.86 12.41
C ALA A 100 14.46 27.42 12.06
N ASP A 101 15.57 27.25 11.32
CA ASP A 101 16.12 25.93 11.04
C ASP A 101 16.57 25.20 12.30
N ALA A 102 16.41 23.89 12.30
CA ALA A 102 17.11 23.06 13.23
C ALA A 102 18.60 23.04 12.83
N LEU A 103 19.47 23.35 13.76
CA LEU A 103 20.92 23.35 13.53
C LEU A 103 21.55 22.17 14.26
N GLY A 104 22.51 21.56 13.62
CA GLY A 104 23.24 20.44 14.18
C GLY A 104 24.46 20.10 13.32
N PHE A 105 25.20 19.12 13.75
CA PHE A 105 26.30 18.57 12.97
C PHE A 105 26.27 17.04 12.99
N THR A 106 26.67 16.43 11.89
CA THR A 106 26.88 14.98 11.81
C THR A 106 28.27 14.66 12.37
N ALA A 107 28.30 13.78 13.33
CA ALA A 107 29.57 13.31 13.94
C ALA A 107 29.75 11.82 13.67
N THR A 108 31.00 11.41 13.57
CA THR A 108 31.37 9.99 13.57
C THR A 108 32.32 9.76 14.71
N ILE A 109 31.90 8.95 15.68
CA ILE A 109 32.77 8.50 16.78
C ILE A 109 33.44 7.20 16.32
N ARG A 110 34.76 7.14 16.40
CA ARG A 110 35.52 5.91 16.15
C ARG A 110 36.16 5.47 17.45
N VAL A 111 35.91 4.23 17.83
CA VAL A 111 36.47 3.62 19.04
C VAL A 111 37.43 2.52 18.62
N ARG A 112 38.62 2.55 19.16
CA ARG A 112 39.61 1.47 19.01
C ARG A 112 39.60 0.63 20.28
N THR A 113 39.44 -0.65 20.13
CA THR A 113 39.54 -1.61 21.24
C THR A 113 40.64 -2.61 20.92
N ASP A 114 41.64 -2.69 21.78
CA ASP A 114 42.68 -3.69 21.66
C ASP A 114 42.23 -4.95 22.39
N VAL A 115 42.15 -6.07 21.67
CA VAL A 115 41.71 -7.38 22.18
C VAL A 115 42.76 -8.44 21.91
N GLU A 116 42.81 -9.46 22.72
CA GLU A 116 43.64 -10.63 22.52
C GLU A 116 42.78 -11.81 22.04
N VAL A 117 43.10 -12.33 20.88
CA VAL A 117 42.42 -13.51 20.30
C VAL A 117 43.47 -14.58 20.05
N GLU A 118 43.28 -15.75 20.65
CA GLU A 118 44.20 -16.89 20.56
C GLU A 118 45.65 -16.53 20.91
N GLY A 119 45.86 -15.61 21.90
CA GLY A 119 47.16 -15.15 22.31
C GLY A 119 47.84 -14.14 21.39
N GLN A 120 47.12 -13.62 20.39
CA GLN A 120 47.58 -12.61 19.46
C GLN A 120 46.83 -11.29 19.67
N PRO A 121 47.52 -10.15 19.71
CA PRO A 121 46.88 -8.85 19.87
C PRO A 121 46.18 -8.42 18.56
N HIS A 122 44.94 -8.03 18.65
CA HIS A 122 44.15 -7.50 17.56
C HIS A 122 43.54 -6.15 17.92
N ALA A 123 43.50 -5.23 16.98
CA ALA A 123 42.80 -3.96 17.12
C ALA A 123 41.44 -4.03 16.39
N VAL A 124 40.37 -3.88 17.14
CA VAL A 124 38.99 -3.77 16.59
C VAL A 124 38.62 -2.29 16.51
N LEU A 125 38.21 -1.84 15.33
CA LEU A 125 37.75 -0.48 15.11
C LEU A 125 36.23 -0.50 14.97
N SER A 126 35.53 0.14 15.89
CA SER A 126 34.10 0.36 15.85
C SER A 126 33.81 1.81 15.47
N SER A 127 32.73 2.04 14.73
CA SER A 127 32.31 3.40 14.38
C SER A 127 30.81 3.56 14.58
N ALA A 128 30.42 4.70 15.11
CA ALA A 128 29.03 5.13 15.20
C ALA A 128 28.90 6.52 14.57
N SER A 129 27.96 6.67 13.64
CA SER A 129 27.63 7.97 13.04
C SER A 129 26.26 8.40 13.52
N GLY A 130 26.06 9.69 13.71
CA GLY A 130 24.77 10.26 14.12
C GLY A 130 24.79 11.77 14.07
N THR A 131 23.62 12.38 14.31
CA THR A 131 23.45 13.83 14.31
C THR A 131 23.31 14.35 15.72
N VAL A 132 24.07 15.39 16.04
CA VAL A 132 23.93 16.14 17.29
C VAL A 132 23.16 17.43 16.97
N ILE A 133 21.95 17.59 17.51
CA ILE A 133 21.15 18.81 17.36
C ILE A 133 21.61 19.84 18.39
N THR A 134 22.13 20.96 17.92
CA THR A 134 22.58 22.08 18.76
C THR A 134 21.53 23.13 18.98
N SER A 135 20.62 23.31 18.01
CA SER A 135 19.44 24.16 18.11
C SER A 135 18.24 23.46 17.50
N PRO A 136 17.17 23.22 18.23
CA PRO A 136 16.03 22.45 17.74
C PRO A 136 15.22 23.16 16.65
N GLY A 137 15.24 24.51 16.59
CA GLY A 137 14.52 25.27 15.58
C GLY A 137 13.07 24.84 15.42
N PHE A 138 12.60 24.58 14.19
CA PHE A 138 11.23 24.14 13.87
C PHE A 138 10.85 22.80 14.53
N ARG A 139 11.80 21.99 14.95
CA ARG A 139 11.57 20.71 15.64
C ARG A 139 10.89 20.86 17.00
N LEU A 140 10.88 22.06 17.56
CA LEU A 140 10.08 22.38 18.75
C LEU A 140 8.58 22.24 18.50
N ALA A 141 8.13 22.55 17.30
CA ALA A 141 6.71 22.45 16.91
C ALA A 141 6.37 21.15 16.19
N TYR A 142 7.29 20.64 15.38
CA TYR A 142 7.03 19.51 14.48
C TYR A 142 8.26 18.63 14.28
N GLN A 143 8.07 17.35 14.51
CA GLN A 143 9.03 16.31 14.11
C GLN A 143 8.32 15.43 13.08
N GLU A 144 8.92 15.31 11.90
CA GLU A 144 8.38 14.49 10.84
C GLU A 144 8.55 13.01 11.17
N GLY A 145 7.46 12.25 11.10
CA GLY A 145 7.54 10.80 11.07
C GLY A 145 8.17 10.39 9.74
N GLN A 146 9.18 9.52 9.76
CA GLN A 146 9.78 9.03 8.53
C GLN A 146 8.82 8.02 7.87
N ASP A 147 8.11 8.43 6.84
CA ASP A 147 7.61 7.52 5.83
C ASP A 147 8.82 7.11 4.97
N LYS A 148 9.34 5.91 5.20
CA LYS A 148 10.43 5.36 4.40
C LYS A 148 9.98 5.32 2.95
N GLY A 149 10.67 6.02 2.07
CA GLY A 149 10.46 5.92 0.63
C GLY A 149 10.71 4.47 0.18
N ARG A 150 10.04 4.05 -0.90
CA ARG A 150 10.11 2.66 -1.39
C ARG A 150 11.53 2.16 -1.67
N TYR A 151 12.44 3.08 -2.01
CA TYR A 151 13.83 2.80 -2.36
C TYR A 151 14.83 3.31 -1.33
N ASP A 152 14.35 3.90 -0.24
CA ASP A 152 15.22 4.30 0.84
C ASP A 152 15.80 3.03 1.46
N ALA A 153 17.11 2.83 1.30
CA ALA A 153 17.81 1.82 2.06
C ALA A 153 17.42 1.97 3.53
N GLU A 154 17.36 0.88 4.28
CA GLU A 154 17.24 0.97 5.72
C GLU A 154 18.44 1.79 6.23
N THR A 155 18.26 3.11 6.22
CA THR A 155 19.14 3.95 7.00
C THR A 155 18.78 3.63 8.43
N THR A 156 19.56 2.74 9.00
CA THR A 156 19.64 2.51 10.45
C THR A 156 20.02 3.77 11.20
N ASP A 157 20.20 4.86 10.49
CA ASP A 157 20.43 6.23 10.93
C ASP A 157 19.14 7.01 11.20
N ALA A 158 18.09 6.37 11.71
CA ALA A 158 17.06 7.09 12.43
C ALA A 158 17.77 7.84 13.55
N GLU A 159 18.12 9.09 13.26
CA GLU A 159 18.74 10.10 14.14
C GLU A 159 19.33 9.53 15.44
N LYS A 160 20.37 8.71 15.29
CA LYS A 160 21.15 8.28 16.46
C LYS A 160 21.77 9.52 17.05
N THR A 161 21.24 9.96 18.16
CA THR A 161 21.85 11.03 18.94
C THR A 161 23.13 10.47 19.55
N LEU A 162 24.26 10.97 19.11
CA LEU A 162 25.54 10.58 19.67
C LEU A 162 25.80 11.38 20.96
N PRO A 163 26.44 10.77 21.97
CA PRO A 163 26.95 11.50 23.14
C PRO A 163 28.05 12.46 22.74
N GLN A 164 28.23 13.53 23.51
CA GLN A 164 29.40 14.36 23.40
C GLN A 164 30.59 13.60 24.03
N VAL A 165 31.60 13.31 23.23
CA VAL A 165 32.86 12.68 23.66
C VAL A 165 34.05 13.46 23.15
N SER A 166 35.16 13.37 23.85
CA SER A 166 36.43 14.01 23.49
C SER A 166 37.39 12.98 22.90
N GLU A 167 38.29 13.44 22.03
CA GLU A 167 39.36 12.58 21.50
C GLU A 167 40.27 12.07 22.62
N GLY A 168 40.51 10.75 22.66
CA GLY A 168 41.28 10.09 23.70
C GLY A 168 40.47 9.73 24.95
N GLU A 169 39.17 10.00 24.98
CA GLU A 169 38.31 9.56 26.07
C GLU A 169 38.20 8.03 26.10
N LEU A 170 38.27 7.44 27.28
CA LEU A 170 38.16 6.00 27.46
C LEU A 170 36.68 5.61 27.61
N ALA A 171 36.27 4.66 26.80
CA ALA A 171 34.94 4.05 26.90
C ALA A 171 35.05 2.59 27.36
N LEU A 172 34.15 2.17 28.24
CA LEU A 172 34.05 0.79 28.68
C LEU A 172 33.13 0.03 27.74
N LEU A 173 33.60 -1.08 27.17
CA LEU A 173 32.75 -1.99 26.41
C LEU A 173 31.94 -2.84 27.38
N GLU A 174 30.61 -2.64 27.43
CA GLU A 174 29.72 -3.40 28.29
C GLU A 174 29.23 -4.67 27.59
N GLU A 175 28.89 -4.56 26.31
CA GLU A 175 28.35 -5.68 25.54
C GLU A 175 28.74 -5.56 24.07
N ALA A 176 28.97 -6.71 23.42
CA ALA A 176 29.13 -6.82 21.97
C ALA A 176 28.25 -7.94 21.43
N GLN A 177 27.42 -7.62 20.45
CA GLN A 177 26.53 -8.58 19.79
C GLN A 177 26.83 -8.65 18.30
N ALA A 178 26.97 -9.88 17.77
CA ALA A 178 27.06 -10.09 16.34
C ALA A 178 25.65 -10.10 15.74
N GLN A 179 25.39 -9.18 14.82
CA GLN A 179 24.12 -9.11 14.10
C GLN A 179 24.34 -9.40 12.62
N GLY A 180 23.65 -10.42 12.11
CA GLY A 180 23.60 -10.69 10.68
C GLY A 180 22.66 -9.70 9.99
N HIS A 181 23.07 -9.24 8.80
CA HIS A 181 22.25 -8.37 7.96
C HIS A 181 22.05 -9.00 6.60
N GLN A 182 20.84 -8.84 6.05
CA GLN A 182 20.49 -9.24 4.69
C GLN A 182 19.92 -8.03 3.97
N THR A 183 20.16 -7.95 2.67
CA THR A 183 19.49 -6.95 1.83
C THR A 183 17.98 -7.20 1.85
N GLN A 184 17.22 -6.12 1.94
CA GLN A 184 15.78 -6.16 1.92
C GLN A 184 15.26 -5.72 0.55
N PRO A 185 14.13 -6.26 0.06
CA PRO A 185 13.49 -5.73 -1.13
C PRO A 185 12.99 -4.30 -0.88
N PRO A 186 12.72 -3.53 -1.96
CA PRO A 186 12.10 -2.21 -1.81
C PRO A 186 10.84 -2.28 -0.96
N GLY A 187 10.64 -1.31 -0.08
CA GLY A 187 9.46 -1.22 0.78
C GLY A 187 8.16 -1.18 -0.04
N ARG A 188 7.06 -1.66 0.55
CA ARG A 188 5.74 -1.54 -0.06
C ARG A 188 5.26 -0.09 0.00
N TYR A 189 4.38 0.29 -0.90
CA TYR A 189 3.73 1.59 -0.81
C TYR A 189 2.84 1.69 0.43
N THR A 190 2.87 2.85 1.06
CA THR A 190 1.79 3.37 1.89
C THR A 190 0.87 4.22 1.00
N GLU A 191 -0.32 4.60 1.48
CA GLU A 191 -1.17 5.54 0.74
C GLU A 191 -0.41 6.87 0.48
N ALA A 192 0.35 7.35 1.47
CA ALA A 192 1.12 8.59 1.34
C ALA A 192 2.23 8.50 0.29
N THR A 193 3.02 7.42 0.31
CA THR A 193 4.09 7.23 -0.68
C THR A 193 3.55 6.93 -2.08
N LEU A 194 2.38 6.29 -2.20
CA LEU A 194 1.70 6.10 -3.48
C LEU A 194 1.23 7.43 -4.06
N VAL A 195 0.59 8.29 -3.25
CA VAL A 195 0.19 9.65 -3.69
C VAL A 195 1.39 10.45 -4.15
N LYS A 196 2.49 10.42 -3.39
CA LYS A 196 3.74 11.09 -3.77
C LYS A 196 4.25 10.62 -5.13
N THR A 197 4.31 9.31 -5.35
CA THR A 197 4.74 8.74 -6.64
C THR A 197 3.79 9.11 -7.78
N MET A 198 2.47 9.09 -7.55
CA MET A 198 1.49 9.54 -8.55
C MET A 198 1.69 11.01 -8.92
N GLU A 199 1.94 11.88 -7.94
CA GLU A 199 2.24 13.29 -8.15
C GLU A 199 3.53 13.48 -8.96
N GLU A 200 4.61 12.78 -8.60
CA GLU A 200 5.90 12.82 -9.29
C GLU A 200 5.80 12.37 -10.75
N LEU A 201 4.94 11.38 -11.02
CA LEU A 201 4.68 10.87 -12.38
C LEU A 201 3.62 11.69 -13.14
N GLY A 202 2.93 12.63 -12.51
CA GLY A 202 1.86 13.41 -13.13
C GLY A 202 0.55 12.64 -13.30
N ILE A 203 0.36 11.52 -12.59
CA ILE A 203 -0.81 10.64 -12.63
C ILE A 203 -1.83 11.12 -11.60
N GLY A 204 -3.01 11.51 -12.03
CA GLY A 204 -4.06 12.05 -11.17
C GLY A 204 -3.85 13.52 -10.77
N ARG A 205 -4.75 14.01 -9.95
CA ARG A 205 -4.76 15.38 -9.42
C ARG A 205 -5.19 15.33 -7.94
N PRO A 206 -5.01 16.41 -7.16
CA PRO A 206 -5.42 16.44 -5.75
C PRO A 206 -6.88 16.04 -5.50
N SER A 207 -7.74 16.27 -6.49
CA SER A 207 -9.16 15.88 -6.44
C SER A 207 -9.40 14.39 -6.65
N THR A 208 -8.46 13.64 -7.25
CA THR A 208 -8.65 12.24 -7.67
C THR A 208 -7.83 11.24 -6.87
N TYR A 209 -6.71 11.62 -6.23
CA TYR A 209 -5.83 10.69 -5.52
C TYR A 209 -6.58 9.79 -4.53
N ALA A 210 -7.34 10.40 -3.62
CA ALA A 210 -8.07 9.65 -2.61
C ALA A 210 -9.12 8.70 -3.22
N ALA A 211 -9.83 9.15 -4.25
CA ALA A 211 -10.83 8.35 -4.96
C ALA A 211 -10.19 7.17 -5.70
N THR A 212 -9.02 7.37 -6.30
CA THR A 212 -8.26 6.31 -6.98
C THR A 212 -7.82 5.23 -5.99
N ILE A 213 -7.23 5.62 -4.86
CA ILE A 213 -6.81 4.68 -3.81
C ILE A 213 -8.01 3.92 -3.25
N GLN A 214 -9.11 4.61 -2.97
CA GLN A 214 -10.35 3.98 -2.52
C GLN A 214 -10.85 2.96 -3.55
N THR A 215 -10.83 3.30 -4.84
CA THR A 215 -11.32 2.44 -5.92
C THR A 215 -10.52 1.15 -6.03
N ILE A 216 -9.18 1.20 -5.95
CA ILE A 216 -8.37 -0.01 -6.01
C ILE A 216 -8.56 -0.91 -4.79
N GLY A 217 -8.85 -0.32 -3.62
CA GLY A 217 -9.25 -1.03 -2.41
C GLY A 217 -10.61 -1.70 -2.55
N ASP A 218 -11.63 -0.93 -2.96
CA ASP A 218 -13.02 -1.42 -3.11
C ASP A 218 -13.14 -2.52 -4.17
N ARG A 219 -12.31 -2.47 -5.20
CA ARG A 219 -12.22 -3.52 -6.24
C ARG A 219 -11.41 -4.74 -5.79
N GLY A 220 -10.82 -4.72 -4.60
CA GLY A 220 -10.01 -5.80 -4.09
C GLY A 220 -8.68 -5.99 -4.82
N TYR A 221 -8.17 -4.96 -5.50
CA TYR A 221 -6.84 -5.03 -6.14
C TYR A 221 -5.71 -4.89 -5.13
N VAL A 222 -5.96 -4.17 -4.04
CA VAL A 222 -5.04 -4.05 -2.92
C VAL A 222 -5.75 -4.33 -1.60
N THR A 223 -4.97 -4.81 -0.63
CA THR A 223 -5.37 -4.94 0.78
C THR A 223 -4.40 -4.17 1.65
N HIS A 224 -4.82 -3.82 2.86
CA HIS A 224 -3.96 -3.15 3.83
C HIS A 224 -3.34 -4.14 4.81
N ARG A 225 -2.01 -4.03 5.01
CA ARG A 225 -1.28 -4.66 6.11
C ARG A 225 -0.60 -3.58 6.95
N GLY A 226 -1.21 -3.22 8.06
CA GLY A 226 -0.84 -2.02 8.80
C GLY A 226 -1.02 -0.79 7.91
N GLN A 227 0.05 -0.05 7.66
CA GLN A 227 0.04 1.12 6.78
C GLN A 227 0.35 0.81 5.31
N TYR A 228 0.74 -0.44 4.99
CA TYR A 228 1.21 -0.81 3.66
C TYR A 228 0.10 -1.33 2.77
N LEU A 229 0.17 -0.98 1.49
CA LEU A 229 -0.67 -1.50 0.43
C LEU A 229 -0.05 -2.77 -0.14
N VAL A 230 -0.81 -3.85 -0.14
CA VAL A 230 -0.38 -5.16 -0.65
C VAL A 230 -1.24 -5.54 -1.84
N PRO A 231 -0.67 -5.73 -3.04
CA PRO A 231 -1.43 -6.17 -4.20
C PRO A 231 -1.97 -7.59 -3.99
N THR A 232 -3.16 -7.85 -4.52
CA THR A 232 -3.79 -9.17 -4.52
C THR A 232 -3.50 -9.92 -5.81
N TRP A 233 -3.76 -11.22 -5.83
CA TRP A 233 -3.66 -12.00 -7.06
C TRP A 233 -4.63 -11.54 -8.16
N LEU A 234 -5.77 -10.98 -7.77
CA LEU A 234 -6.70 -10.35 -8.71
C LEU A 234 -6.06 -9.16 -9.43
N ALA A 235 -5.27 -8.34 -8.72
CA ALA A 235 -4.55 -7.24 -9.35
C ALA A 235 -3.58 -7.74 -10.43
N PHE A 236 -2.84 -8.82 -10.16
CA PHE A 236 -1.94 -9.42 -11.16
C PHE A 236 -2.69 -9.86 -12.42
N SER A 237 -3.85 -10.52 -12.27
CA SER A 237 -4.67 -10.92 -13.43
C SER A 237 -5.18 -9.73 -14.22
N VAL A 238 -5.68 -8.68 -13.54
CA VAL A 238 -6.19 -7.48 -14.21
C VAL A 238 -5.07 -6.71 -14.89
N THR A 239 -3.93 -6.53 -14.22
CA THR A 239 -2.77 -5.85 -14.80
C THR A 239 -2.28 -6.59 -16.04
N ARG A 240 -2.12 -7.91 -15.95
CA ARG A 240 -1.72 -8.75 -17.09
C ARG A 240 -2.69 -8.65 -18.26
N LEU A 241 -4.00 -8.71 -17.99
CA LEU A 241 -5.04 -8.52 -19.02
C LEU A 241 -4.83 -7.20 -19.76
N MET A 242 -4.60 -6.12 -19.03
CA MET A 242 -4.42 -4.80 -19.59
C MET A 242 -3.09 -4.67 -20.34
N GLU A 243 -1.98 -5.15 -19.77
CA GLU A 243 -0.67 -5.12 -20.40
C GLU A 243 -0.60 -5.90 -21.72
N GLU A 244 -1.23 -7.08 -21.76
CA GLU A 244 -1.23 -7.94 -22.96
C GLU A 244 -2.17 -7.43 -24.07
N ASN A 245 -3.24 -6.69 -23.72
CA ASN A 245 -4.28 -6.36 -24.70
C ASN A 245 -4.49 -4.86 -24.90
N LEU A 246 -4.19 -4.01 -23.93
CA LEU A 246 -4.42 -2.57 -23.93
C LEU A 246 -3.24 -1.86 -23.23
N SER A 247 -2.01 -2.17 -23.64
CA SER A 247 -0.79 -1.76 -22.96
C SER A 247 -0.65 -0.24 -22.83
N ASN A 248 -1.12 0.53 -23.82
CA ASN A 248 -1.13 1.97 -23.78
C ASN A 248 -1.96 2.54 -22.62
N LEU A 249 -3.06 1.88 -22.24
CA LEU A 249 -3.93 2.35 -21.14
C LEU A 249 -3.32 2.15 -19.75
N VAL A 250 -2.29 1.32 -19.61
CA VAL A 250 -1.56 1.10 -18.34
C VAL A 250 -0.18 1.75 -18.36
N ASP A 251 0.15 2.44 -19.43
CA ASP A 251 1.38 3.24 -19.53
C ASP A 251 1.27 4.52 -18.70
N TYR A 252 2.33 4.80 -17.92
CA TYR A 252 2.35 5.97 -17.02
C TYR A 252 2.44 7.29 -17.79
N ASP A 253 3.23 7.32 -18.86
CA ASP A 253 3.41 8.52 -19.68
C ASP A 253 2.12 8.85 -20.43
N PHE A 254 1.41 7.83 -20.91
CA PHE A 254 0.10 8.00 -21.51
C PHE A 254 -0.91 8.59 -20.52
N THR A 255 -0.96 8.07 -19.29
CA THR A 255 -1.86 8.58 -18.26
C THR A 255 -1.52 10.02 -17.88
N ALA A 256 -0.23 10.33 -17.73
CA ALA A 256 0.22 11.69 -17.45
C ALA A 256 -0.09 12.67 -18.59
N SER A 257 0.04 12.23 -19.86
CA SER A 257 -0.33 13.03 -21.03
C SER A 257 -1.83 13.32 -21.04
N MET A 258 -2.66 12.30 -20.80
CA MET A 258 -4.12 12.46 -20.72
C MET A 258 -4.53 13.48 -19.65
N GLU A 259 -3.89 13.46 -18.48
CA GLU A 259 -4.14 14.46 -17.43
C GLU A 259 -3.76 15.89 -17.90
N ASN A 260 -2.68 16.03 -18.66
CA ASN A 260 -2.29 17.33 -19.23
C ASN A 260 -3.29 17.81 -20.30
N ASP A 261 -3.79 16.92 -21.14
CA ASP A 261 -4.78 17.23 -22.17
C ASP A 261 -6.10 17.70 -21.52
N LEU A 262 -6.50 17.04 -20.44
CA LEU A 262 -7.67 17.47 -19.64
C LEU A 262 -7.47 18.86 -19.03
N ASP A 263 -6.26 19.19 -18.57
CA ASP A 263 -5.94 20.54 -18.07
C ASP A 263 -5.97 21.57 -19.22
N GLN A 264 -5.52 21.23 -20.41
CA GLN A 264 -5.59 22.10 -21.59
C GLN A 264 -7.03 22.35 -22.03
N ILE A 265 -7.89 21.32 -21.99
CA ILE A 265 -9.33 21.47 -22.23
C ILE A 265 -9.95 22.40 -21.18
N ALA A 266 -9.59 22.25 -19.91
CA ALA A 266 -10.08 23.11 -18.84
C ALA A 266 -9.62 24.57 -19.01
N ALA A 267 -8.41 24.79 -19.53
CA ALA A 267 -7.86 26.11 -19.84
C ALA A 267 -8.42 26.72 -21.15
N GLY A 268 -9.15 25.94 -21.96
CA GLY A 268 -9.70 26.35 -23.25
C GLY A 268 -8.67 26.41 -24.36
N SER A 269 -7.50 25.81 -24.19
CA SER A 269 -6.43 25.72 -25.21
C SER A 269 -6.55 24.50 -26.11
N GLU A 270 -7.39 23.51 -25.71
CA GLU A 270 -7.69 22.29 -26.47
C GLU A 270 -9.19 22.11 -26.61
N ASP A 271 -9.67 21.57 -27.74
CA ASP A 271 -11.08 21.29 -27.96
C ASP A 271 -11.47 19.92 -27.43
N ARG A 272 -12.42 19.91 -26.50
CA ARG A 272 -12.91 18.68 -25.88
C ARG A 272 -13.47 17.65 -26.89
N HIS A 273 -14.14 18.12 -27.93
CA HIS A 273 -14.74 17.23 -28.93
C HIS A 273 -13.68 16.56 -29.79
N GLU A 274 -12.68 17.32 -30.20
CA GLU A 274 -11.56 16.81 -30.95
C GLU A 274 -10.77 15.78 -30.15
N PHE A 275 -10.43 16.10 -28.91
CA PHE A 275 -9.76 15.17 -27.99
C PHE A 275 -10.54 13.85 -27.84
N LEU A 276 -11.82 13.92 -27.48
CA LEU A 276 -12.64 12.72 -27.27
C LEU A 276 -12.83 11.91 -28.57
N SER A 277 -12.95 12.58 -29.71
CA SER A 277 -13.08 11.91 -31.00
C SER A 277 -11.81 11.16 -31.37
N THR A 278 -10.65 11.81 -31.21
CA THR A 278 -9.35 11.21 -31.47
C THR A 278 -9.08 10.04 -30.53
N PHE A 279 -9.32 10.21 -29.25
CA PHE A 279 -9.13 9.14 -28.25
C PHE A 279 -10.01 7.92 -28.53
N TYR A 280 -11.29 8.13 -28.85
CA TYR A 280 -12.26 7.04 -29.01
C TYR A 280 -12.26 6.43 -30.40
N PHE A 281 -12.19 7.25 -31.47
CA PHE A 281 -12.28 6.79 -32.85
C PHE A 281 -10.95 6.74 -33.60
N GLY A 282 -9.87 7.26 -33.03
CA GLY A 282 -8.57 7.42 -33.68
C GLY A 282 -8.42 8.75 -34.42
N ALA A 283 -7.22 9.03 -34.91
CA ALA A 283 -6.84 10.32 -35.50
C ALA A 283 -7.63 10.68 -36.77
N ASP A 284 -8.10 9.68 -37.52
CA ASP A 284 -8.90 9.89 -38.74
C ASP A 284 -10.40 10.07 -38.44
N GLY A 285 -10.85 9.88 -37.20
CA GLY A 285 -12.23 9.95 -36.77
C GLY A 285 -13.15 8.85 -37.36
N LYS A 286 -12.56 7.84 -38.01
CA LYS A 286 -13.28 6.77 -38.71
C LYS A 286 -13.08 5.37 -38.13
N GLY A 287 -12.40 5.25 -37.00
CA GLY A 287 -12.11 3.96 -36.38
C GLY A 287 -10.75 3.42 -36.80
N ASP A 288 -9.78 4.28 -36.80
CA ASP A 288 -8.36 3.97 -36.91
C ASP A 288 -7.90 2.98 -35.82
N ALA A 289 -6.89 2.17 -36.11
CA ALA A 289 -6.34 1.15 -35.22
C ALA A 289 -5.92 1.69 -33.85
N ASP A 290 -5.63 2.99 -33.75
CA ASP A 290 -5.22 3.65 -32.50
C ASP A 290 -6.42 4.10 -31.65
N GLY A 291 -7.65 4.11 -32.18
CA GLY A 291 -8.85 4.47 -31.44
C GLY A 291 -9.29 3.39 -30.44
N LEU A 292 -9.65 3.81 -29.22
CA LEU A 292 -10.06 2.88 -28.15
C LEU A 292 -11.18 1.93 -28.60
N LYS A 293 -12.16 2.46 -29.37
CA LYS A 293 -13.26 1.64 -29.89
C LYS A 293 -12.75 0.47 -30.73
N PHE A 294 -11.86 0.77 -31.69
CA PHE A 294 -11.30 -0.27 -32.56
C PHE A 294 -10.45 -1.28 -31.76
N GLN A 295 -9.62 -0.80 -30.84
CA GLN A 295 -8.83 -1.67 -29.97
C GLN A 295 -9.72 -2.65 -29.20
N VAL A 296 -10.79 -2.17 -28.57
CA VAL A 296 -11.73 -3.03 -27.81
C VAL A 296 -12.50 -3.97 -28.73
N GLU A 297 -12.98 -3.51 -29.89
CA GLU A 297 -13.70 -4.34 -30.85
C GLU A 297 -12.80 -5.42 -31.48
N SER A 298 -11.50 -5.13 -31.69
CA SER A 298 -10.55 -6.08 -32.27
C SER A 298 -10.12 -7.17 -31.28
N LEU A 299 -10.22 -6.92 -29.96
CA LEU A 299 -9.93 -7.94 -28.95
C LEU A 299 -10.94 -9.09 -29.00
N GLY A 300 -12.22 -8.80 -29.30
CA GLY A 300 -13.28 -9.77 -29.51
C GLY A 300 -13.29 -10.92 -28.49
N ASP A 301 -13.43 -12.16 -29.03
CA ASP A 301 -13.41 -13.40 -28.25
C ASP A 301 -11.99 -14.00 -28.08
N ASP A 302 -10.96 -13.29 -28.53
CA ASP A 302 -9.57 -13.82 -28.57
C ASP A 302 -8.91 -13.85 -27.19
N ILE A 303 -9.49 -13.22 -26.16
CA ILE A 303 -8.95 -13.20 -24.81
C ILE A 303 -9.16 -14.58 -24.14
N ASP A 304 -8.07 -15.31 -23.92
CA ASP A 304 -8.09 -16.53 -23.11
C ASP A 304 -8.18 -16.17 -21.61
N ALA A 305 -9.41 -16.07 -21.11
CA ALA A 305 -9.67 -15.78 -19.71
C ALA A 305 -8.99 -16.76 -18.73
N ARG A 306 -8.73 -18.01 -19.17
CA ARG A 306 -8.04 -19.01 -18.35
C ARG A 306 -6.56 -18.70 -18.28
N ALA A 307 -5.93 -18.34 -19.40
CA ALA A 307 -4.52 -17.98 -19.46
C ALA A 307 -4.24 -16.72 -18.62
N VAL A 308 -5.04 -15.68 -18.79
CA VAL A 308 -4.93 -14.42 -18.02
C VAL A 308 -4.98 -14.64 -16.51
N ASN A 309 -5.84 -15.56 -16.05
CA ASN A 309 -6.03 -15.89 -14.65
C ASN A 309 -5.10 -17.02 -14.15
N SER A 310 -4.01 -17.32 -14.86
CA SER A 310 -3.09 -18.40 -14.53
C SER A 310 -1.67 -17.89 -14.40
N ILE A 311 -1.03 -18.18 -13.28
CA ILE A 311 0.36 -17.79 -13.01
C ILE A 311 1.16 -19.07 -12.76
N ASP A 312 2.22 -19.28 -13.52
CA ASP A 312 3.13 -20.41 -13.30
C ASP A 312 3.96 -20.15 -12.03
N MET A 313 3.84 -21.05 -11.07
CA MET A 313 4.59 -21.01 -9.81
C MET A 313 5.83 -21.89 -9.83
N GLY A 314 6.12 -22.52 -10.97
CA GLY A 314 7.19 -23.50 -11.10
C GLY A 314 6.79 -24.90 -10.59
N ASN A 315 7.69 -25.88 -10.80
CA ASN A 315 7.53 -27.26 -10.32
C ASN A 315 6.20 -27.93 -10.69
N GLY A 316 5.58 -27.52 -11.82
CA GLY A 316 4.30 -28.05 -12.29
C GLY A 316 3.08 -27.59 -11.48
N VAL A 317 3.22 -26.50 -10.73
CA VAL A 317 2.14 -25.87 -9.98
C VAL A 317 1.72 -24.58 -10.68
N THR A 318 0.43 -24.43 -10.92
CA THR A 318 -0.17 -23.19 -11.45
C THR A 318 -1.06 -22.57 -10.39
N LEU A 319 -0.86 -21.28 -10.10
CA LEU A 319 -1.82 -20.49 -9.34
C LEU A 319 -2.92 -20.04 -10.30
N ARG A 320 -4.17 -20.18 -9.87
CA ARG A 320 -5.35 -19.77 -10.60
C ARG A 320 -6.13 -18.73 -9.79
N VAL A 321 -6.51 -17.65 -10.44
CA VAL A 321 -7.39 -16.64 -9.85
C VAL A 321 -8.83 -16.99 -10.21
N GLY A 322 -9.50 -17.70 -9.30
CA GLY A 322 -10.87 -18.18 -9.50
C GLY A 322 -11.93 -17.21 -8.97
N ARG A 323 -13.20 -17.43 -9.37
CA ARG A 323 -14.37 -16.66 -8.90
C ARG A 323 -14.45 -16.54 -7.36
N TYR A 324 -13.87 -17.50 -6.67
CA TYR A 324 -14.02 -17.66 -5.22
C TYR A 324 -12.70 -17.47 -4.46
N GLY A 325 -11.72 -16.89 -5.12
CA GLY A 325 -10.38 -16.65 -4.61
C GLY A 325 -9.31 -17.43 -5.36
N PRO A 326 -8.05 -17.16 -5.06
CA PRO A 326 -6.92 -17.84 -5.65
C PRO A 326 -6.79 -19.27 -5.13
N TYR A 327 -6.35 -20.18 -5.99
CA TYR A 327 -6.04 -21.56 -5.65
C TYR A 327 -4.86 -22.08 -6.47
N LEU A 328 -4.14 -23.05 -5.94
CA LEU A 328 -3.06 -23.77 -6.58
C LEU A 328 -3.60 -25.02 -7.26
N GLU A 329 -3.09 -25.35 -8.44
CA GLU A 329 -3.45 -26.54 -9.22
C GLU A 329 -2.18 -27.22 -9.72
N LYS A 330 -2.02 -28.52 -9.41
CA LYS A 330 -0.96 -29.36 -9.98
C LYS A 330 -1.38 -29.94 -11.32
N ALA A 331 -0.41 -30.47 -12.07
CA ALA A 331 -0.65 -31.11 -13.36
C ALA A 331 -1.58 -32.34 -13.28
N ASP A 332 -1.64 -33.00 -12.14
CA ASP A 332 -2.54 -34.14 -11.86
C ASP A 332 -3.97 -33.71 -11.47
N GLY A 333 -4.24 -32.40 -11.42
CA GLY A 333 -5.54 -31.84 -11.05
C GLY A 333 -5.74 -31.63 -9.54
N THR A 334 -4.75 -31.98 -8.72
CA THR A 334 -4.80 -31.71 -7.26
C THR A 334 -4.83 -30.21 -7.01
N ARG A 335 -5.70 -29.77 -6.09
CA ARG A 335 -5.92 -28.35 -5.79
C ARG A 335 -5.75 -28.04 -4.31
N ALA A 336 -5.21 -26.84 -4.04
CA ALA A 336 -5.16 -26.26 -2.70
C ALA A 336 -5.59 -24.79 -2.76
N ASN A 337 -6.45 -24.35 -1.83
CA ASN A 337 -6.84 -22.94 -1.75
C ASN A 337 -5.70 -22.10 -1.19
N VAL A 338 -5.54 -20.88 -1.69
CA VAL A 338 -4.63 -19.89 -1.13
C VAL A 338 -5.44 -18.97 -0.21
N PRO A 339 -5.17 -18.93 1.09
CA PRO A 339 -5.86 -18.06 2.03
C PRO A 339 -5.69 -16.57 1.65
N PRO A 340 -6.74 -15.72 1.85
CA PRO A 340 -6.68 -14.31 1.47
C PRO A 340 -5.58 -13.51 2.20
N GLU A 341 -5.18 -13.98 3.37
CA GLU A 341 -4.11 -13.39 4.18
C GLU A 341 -2.71 -13.69 3.67
N VAL A 342 -2.55 -14.64 2.75
CA VAL A 342 -1.25 -14.94 2.15
C VAL A 342 -1.00 -13.99 1.00
N ALA A 343 -0.03 -13.08 1.17
CA ALA A 343 0.36 -12.15 0.12
C ALA A 343 1.12 -12.87 -1.01
N PRO A 344 1.14 -12.31 -2.23
CA PRO A 344 1.83 -12.94 -3.36
C PRO A 344 3.30 -13.27 -3.11
N ASP A 345 4.03 -12.43 -2.39
CA ASP A 345 5.44 -12.64 -2.03
C ASP A 345 5.66 -13.62 -0.86
N GLU A 346 4.60 -13.96 -0.13
CA GLU A 346 4.64 -14.98 0.93
C GLU A 346 4.32 -16.38 0.41
N LEU A 347 3.89 -16.50 -0.85
CA LEU A 347 3.59 -17.79 -1.46
C LEU A 347 4.87 -18.44 -2.00
N THR A 348 5.80 -18.78 -1.08
CA THR A 348 7.03 -19.48 -1.35
C THR A 348 6.80 -20.96 -1.66
N GLU A 349 7.83 -21.68 -2.15
CA GLU A 349 7.75 -23.15 -2.39
C GLU A 349 7.38 -23.92 -1.12
N GLU A 350 7.89 -23.50 0.04
CA GLU A 350 7.57 -24.10 1.33
C GLU A 350 6.10 -23.89 1.65
N LYS A 351 5.58 -22.66 1.44
CA LYS A 351 4.18 -22.35 1.68
C LYS A 351 3.24 -23.09 0.74
N ILE A 352 3.61 -23.22 -0.53
CA ILE A 352 2.88 -24.03 -1.50
C ILE A 352 2.79 -25.49 -1.04
N THR A 353 3.92 -26.06 -0.59
CA THR A 353 3.96 -27.42 -0.07
C THR A 353 3.08 -27.61 1.17
N GLU A 354 3.13 -26.66 2.09
CA GLU A 354 2.27 -26.62 3.29
C GLU A 354 0.79 -26.59 2.90
N LEU A 355 0.40 -25.72 1.95
CA LEU A 355 -1.00 -25.59 1.51
C LEU A 355 -1.53 -26.89 0.86
N PHE A 356 -0.71 -27.58 0.07
CA PHE A 356 -1.09 -28.89 -0.47
C PHE A 356 -1.19 -29.95 0.61
N ALA A 357 -0.30 -29.95 1.59
CA ALA A 357 -0.38 -30.88 2.73
C ALA A 357 -1.66 -30.66 3.55
N LEU A 358 -2.00 -29.39 3.82
CA LEU A 358 -3.25 -29.01 4.49
C LEU A 358 -4.51 -29.39 3.68
N ALA A 359 -4.44 -29.31 2.35
CA ALA A 359 -5.55 -29.68 1.48
C ALA A 359 -5.72 -31.21 1.36
N ALA A 360 -4.65 -31.99 1.52
CA ALA A 360 -4.66 -33.45 1.52
C ALA A 360 -5.05 -34.05 2.91
N ASP A 361 -5.10 -33.22 3.95
CA ASP A 361 -5.52 -33.65 5.28
C ASP A 361 -7.03 -33.94 5.27
N ASP A 362 -7.40 -35.19 5.55
CA ASP A 362 -8.80 -35.65 5.62
C ASP A 362 -9.59 -34.99 6.79
N GLY A 363 -8.92 -34.18 7.55
CA GLY A 363 -9.50 -33.43 8.65
C GLY A 363 -9.26 -34.08 10.00
N ARG A 364 -9.35 -33.25 11.03
CA ARG A 364 -9.19 -33.69 12.42
C ARG A 364 -10.47 -34.38 12.90
N GLU A 365 -10.37 -35.65 13.30
CA GLU A 365 -11.47 -36.36 13.92
C GLU A 365 -11.85 -35.69 15.26
N LEU A 366 -13.13 -35.39 15.41
CA LEU A 366 -13.70 -34.76 16.61
C LEU A 366 -14.44 -35.78 17.49
N GLY A 367 -14.83 -36.94 16.92
CA GLY A 367 -15.59 -37.97 17.59
C GLY A 367 -16.88 -38.32 16.85
N ILE A 368 -17.67 -39.21 17.45
CA ILE A 368 -18.94 -39.69 16.85
C ILE A 368 -20.07 -38.77 17.30
N ASP A 369 -20.89 -38.30 16.36
CA ASP A 369 -22.11 -37.59 16.67
C ASP A 369 -23.12 -38.54 17.36
N PRO A 370 -23.53 -38.23 18.59
CA PRO A 370 -24.48 -39.10 19.31
C PRO A 370 -25.86 -39.16 18.64
N ALA A 371 -26.20 -38.21 17.77
CA ALA A 371 -27.51 -38.17 17.10
C ALA A 371 -27.54 -38.96 15.79
N SER A 372 -26.45 -38.93 14.98
CA SER A 372 -26.35 -39.61 13.72
C SER A 372 -25.53 -40.90 13.74
N GLY A 373 -24.64 -41.06 14.73
CA GLY A 373 -23.70 -42.16 14.81
C GLY A 373 -22.54 -42.07 13.85
N HIS A 374 -22.40 -40.96 13.11
CA HIS A 374 -21.34 -40.74 12.16
C HIS A 374 -20.13 -40.03 12.77
N MET A 375 -18.95 -40.23 12.19
CA MET A 375 -17.73 -39.52 12.56
C MET A 375 -17.82 -38.06 12.15
N LEU A 376 -17.58 -37.16 13.13
CA LEU A 376 -17.42 -35.74 12.88
C LEU A 376 -15.96 -35.42 12.65
N VAL A 377 -15.67 -34.66 11.59
CA VAL A 377 -14.33 -34.18 11.27
C VAL A 377 -14.33 -32.67 11.07
N ALA A 378 -13.31 -32.00 11.61
CA ALA A 378 -13.02 -30.61 11.30
C ALA A 378 -12.12 -30.55 10.08
N LYS A 379 -12.58 -29.89 9.01
CA LYS A 379 -11.84 -29.69 7.78
C LYS A 379 -11.65 -28.22 7.48
N ASN A 380 -10.57 -27.90 6.76
CA ASN A 380 -10.40 -26.57 6.21
C ASN A 380 -11.09 -26.49 4.83
N GLY A 381 -12.13 -25.70 4.75
CA GLY A 381 -12.87 -25.48 3.52
C GLY A 381 -12.62 -24.12 2.93
N ARG A 382 -13.21 -23.90 1.77
CA ARG A 382 -13.14 -22.68 0.98
C ARG A 382 -13.59 -21.41 1.73
N TYR A 383 -14.46 -21.54 2.69
CA TYR A 383 -14.99 -20.43 3.50
C TYR A 383 -14.43 -20.39 4.93
N GLY A 384 -13.37 -21.15 5.18
CA GLY A 384 -12.76 -21.31 6.47
C GLY A 384 -12.98 -22.71 7.08
N PRO A 385 -12.54 -22.93 8.31
CA PRO A 385 -12.73 -24.20 8.99
C PRO A 385 -14.21 -24.52 9.16
N TYR A 386 -14.58 -25.76 8.90
CA TYR A 386 -15.95 -26.25 9.10
C TYR A 386 -15.94 -27.67 9.67
N VAL A 387 -17.03 -28.05 10.32
CA VAL A 387 -17.25 -29.42 10.81
C VAL A 387 -18.23 -30.14 9.89
N THR A 388 -17.91 -31.35 9.51
CA THR A 388 -18.79 -32.19 8.69
C THR A 388 -18.81 -33.64 9.17
N GLU A 389 -19.90 -34.36 8.86
CA GLU A 389 -20.03 -35.79 9.07
C GLU A 389 -19.36 -36.58 7.93
N ILE A 390 -18.65 -37.68 8.25
CA ILE A 390 -18.23 -38.66 7.26
C ILE A 390 -19.38 -39.65 7.10
N LEU A 391 -20.00 -39.66 5.93
CA LEU A 391 -21.01 -40.64 5.57
C LEU A 391 -20.32 -41.93 5.10
N PRO A 392 -20.86 -43.12 5.43
CA PRO A 392 -20.34 -44.39 4.89
C PRO A 392 -20.39 -44.37 3.35
N GLU A 393 -19.38 -44.87 2.68
CA GLU A 393 -19.43 -45.13 1.25
C GLU A 393 -20.55 -46.14 0.98
N GLU A 394 -21.56 -45.76 0.18
CA GLU A 394 -22.52 -46.73 -0.36
C GLU A 394 -21.74 -47.61 -1.34
N THR A 395 -21.40 -48.84 -0.92
CA THR A 395 -20.98 -49.89 -1.83
C THR A 395 -22.14 -50.19 -2.75
N GLU A 396 -22.05 -49.78 -4.03
CA GLU A 396 -22.93 -50.29 -5.09
C GLU A 396 -22.67 -51.80 -5.24
N GLU A 397 -23.45 -52.62 -4.53
CA GLU A 397 -23.58 -54.02 -4.95
C GLU A 397 -24.28 -54.02 -6.30
N ALA A 398 -23.53 -54.28 -7.34
CA ALA A 398 -24.04 -54.51 -8.67
C ALA A 398 -24.86 -55.83 -8.65
N GLU A 399 -26.19 -55.76 -8.43
CA GLU A 399 -27.09 -56.87 -8.79
C GLU A 399 -27.06 -57.05 -10.31
N ALA A 400 -26.35 -58.07 -10.74
CA ALA A 400 -26.38 -58.55 -12.11
C ALA A 400 -27.78 -59.12 -12.39
N SER A 401 -28.66 -58.34 -13.06
CA SER A 401 -29.87 -58.87 -13.62
C SER A 401 -29.56 -59.62 -14.94
N GLU A 402 -29.78 -60.89 -14.95
CA GLU A 402 -29.89 -61.73 -16.17
C GLU A 402 -31.12 -61.28 -17.00
N ASP A 403 -31.01 -60.28 -17.83
CA ASP A 403 -31.82 -60.12 -19.03
C ASP A 403 -31.34 -58.88 -19.81
N GLY A 404 -30.85 -59.10 -20.99
CA GLY A 404 -30.21 -58.15 -21.90
C GLY A 404 -31.13 -57.12 -22.50
N LYS A 405 -31.60 -56.13 -21.73
CA LYS A 405 -32.21 -54.88 -22.26
C LYS A 405 -31.68 -53.66 -21.55
N PRO A 406 -31.33 -52.56 -22.26
CA PRO A 406 -30.83 -51.35 -21.65
C PRO A 406 -31.91 -50.69 -20.77
N ALA A 407 -31.67 -50.65 -19.48
CA ALA A 407 -32.58 -49.98 -18.52
C ALA A 407 -32.55 -48.46 -18.72
N LYS A 408 -33.73 -47.83 -18.76
CA LYS A 408 -33.93 -46.39 -18.71
C LYS A 408 -33.29 -45.83 -17.41
N LYS A 409 -32.40 -44.86 -17.53
CA LYS A 409 -31.89 -44.09 -16.38
C LYS A 409 -33.04 -43.47 -15.59
N THR A 410 -33.43 -44.12 -14.51
CA THR A 410 -34.25 -43.52 -13.46
C THR A 410 -33.39 -42.52 -12.68
N ARG A 411 -33.86 -41.32 -12.50
CA ARG A 411 -33.26 -40.28 -11.67
C ARG A 411 -33.07 -40.86 -10.27
N THR A 412 -31.83 -41.15 -9.89
CA THR A 412 -31.42 -41.51 -8.54
C THR A 412 -31.80 -40.41 -7.57
N LYS A 413 -32.40 -40.72 -6.43
CA LYS A 413 -32.57 -39.85 -5.28
C LYS A 413 -31.25 -39.23 -4.93
N ALA A 414 -31.22 -37.92 -4.76
CA ALA A 414 -30.03 -37.21 -4.32
C ALA A 414 -29.50 -37.85 -3.01
N ALA A 415 -28.21 -38.26 -3.01
CA ALA A 415 -27.54 -38.72 -1.82
C ALA A 415 -27.73 -37.72 -0.68
N ALA A 416 -27.90 -38.20 0.54
CA ALA A 416 -28.05 -37.35 1.72
C ALA A 416 -26.82 -36.44 1.81
N LYS A 417 -27.02 -35.12 1.89
CA LYS A 417 -25.91 -34.19 2.09
C LYS A 417 -25.46 -34.28 3.52
N PRO A 418 -24.14 -34.34 3.79
CA PRO A 418 -23.63 -34.31 5.14
C PRO A 418 -24.05 -33.01 5.84
N ARG A 419 -24.32 -33.08 7.15
CA ARG A 419 -24.58 -31.90 7.96
C ARG A 419 -23.26 -31.15 8.14
N THR A 420 -23.25 -29.87 7.84
CA THR A 420 -22.10 -28.96 8.03
C THR A 420 -22.49 -27.85 8.98
N ALA A 421 -21.64 -27.53 9.92
CA ALA A 421 -21.77 -26.42 10.86
C ALA A 421 -20.51 -25.55 10.83
#